data_2a361f072d21cd27c61500277ccc4633
#
_entry.id   2a361f072d21cd27c61500277ccc4633
#
_cell.length_a   1.000
_cell.length_b   1.000
_cell.length_c   1.000
_cell.angle_alpha   90.00
_cell.angle_beta   90.00
_cell.angle_gamma   90.00
#
_symmetry.space_group_name_H-M   'P 1'
#
loop_
_entity.id
_entity.type
_entity.pdbx_description
1 polymer ?
#
loop_
_entity_poly.entity_id
_entity_poly.type
_entity_poly.pdbx_seq_one_letter_code
_entity_poly.pdbx_strand_id
1 'polypeptide(L)'
;MITITDPGTALAVGNFGFSTSFTQTAQGTLALRVDNTGLHDSVWVGGTQVNLNGTLRAVVQAGLYGTTTTYKDVLATSASVNSRFASVTSSSAFFNATATYNANSVDLILTRQGFGAVAGETQNQRAIGNALEAGYSTALTGATATFYAQLLQAGSLRVLDQLSGEGTSGTQNTAFNSGVLFGQTMEGQMEAWRAGNRGGVASDAALGYAAEQPRGPAASAFAALKAPAMAQPRWNAWAAGFGAGQQLAGNASVGSASLSNRAAGGAMGVDYLVNPDLLLGMAAGGSSATFSVDDRATSGRLEGGHVGVYAMQRFGANYLSAQIAYSHFNNTTTRTITGVGTTEAAQGSFGSDQLGGRLEIGRSFDFGITAVTPFAAIQAARLWQGAYTEASTAGAAPGVLGLSYAAQSVTSLPTFLGAKFDGRVAFGNDMVWSPFVHAAWVHEFRPSRTITASLVTVPVSAFTIAGASAASDSARLDLGSRLALNRWWEVSARVTGEFSNLGQSYSGMGALKASW
;
A
#
# COMPACT_ATOMS: atom_id res chain seq x y z
N MET A 1 -6.43 30.75 33.71
CA MET A 1 -6.81 30.61 32.30
C MET A 1 -8.15 31.28 32.16
N ILE A 2 -8.27 32.40 31.49
CA ILE A 2 -9.58 33.02 31.20
C ILE A 2 -9.89 32.57 29.76
N THR A 3 -10.80 31.62 29.64
CA THR A 3 -11.34 31.20 28.35
C THR A 3 -12.75 31.75 28.27
N ILE A 4 -12.97 32.66 27.33
CA ILE A 4 -14.30 33.19 27.06
C ILE A 4 -14.92 32.29 26.00
N THR A 5 -15.70 31.30 26.44
CA THR A 5 -16.48 30.43 25.56
C THR A 5 -17.93 30.44 26.01
N ASP A 6 -18.82 30.82 25.12
CA ASP A 6 -20.26 30.62 25.31
C ASP A 6 -20.65 29.29 24.62
N PRO A 7 -21.27 28.33 25.31
CA PRO A 7 -21.64 27.03 24.76
C PRO A 7 -22.91 27.01 23.90
N GLY A 8 -23.29 28.10 23.26
CA GLY A 8 -24.51 28.20 22.47
C GLY A 8 -24.36 27.90 20.97
N THR A 9 -25.41 27.34 20.36
CA THR A 9 -25.50 26.95 18.94
C THR A 9 -25.75 28.11 17.97
N ALA A 10 -25.77 29.34 18.41
CA ALA A 10 -25.80 30.55 17.60
C ALA A 10 -24.61 31.43 17.98
N LEU A 11 -24.03 32.12 17.00
CA LEU A 11 -22.96 33.08 17.24
C LEU A 11 -23.53 34.22 18.10
N ALA A 12 -23.53 34.05 19.42
CA ALA A 12 -23.73 35.14 20.32
C ALA A 12 -22.40 35.88 20.42
N VAL A 13 -22.31 37.06 19.81
CA VAL A 13 -21.18 37.95 20.00
C VAL A 13 -21.16 38.31 21.47
N GLY A 14 -20.28 37.66 22.24
CA GLY A 14 -20.15 37.93 23.68
C GLY A 14 -19.34 39.20 23.86
N ASN A 15 -19.96 40.21 24.41
CA ASN A 15 -19.24 41.40 24.88
C ASN A 15 -18.99 41.26 26.39
N PHE A 16 -17.71 41.18 26.77
CA PHE A 16 -17.28 41.13 28.15
C PHE A 16 -16.80 42.48 28.61
N GLY A 17 -17.29 42.97 29.74
CA GLY A 17 -16.89 44.22 30.36
C GLY A 17 -16.13 44.01 31.66
N PHE A 18 -14.98 44.65 31.83
CA PHE A 18 -14.24 44.77 33.07
C PHE A 18 -14.23 46.22 33.50
N SER A 19 -14.71 46.51 34.72
CA SER A 19 -14.84 47.87 35.21
C SER A 19 -13.56 48.50 35.78
N THR A 20 -12.52 47.67 36.07
CA THR A 20 -11.33 48.15 36.77
C THR A 20 -10.02 47.91 36.00
N SER A 21 -9.67 46.67 35.71
CA SER A 21 -8.45 46.30 35.00
C SER A 21 -8.57 44.96 34.32
N PHE A 22 -7.77 44.74 33.28
CA PHE A 22 -7.60 43.46 32.64
C PHE A 22 -6.11 43.09 32.66
N THR A 23 -5.81 41.93 33.21
CA THR A 23 -4.43 41.37 33.18
C THR A 23 -4.48 39.94 32.71
N GLN A 24 -3.79 39.66 31.62
CA GLN A 24 -3.56 38.31 31.12
C GLN A 24 -2.10 37.92 31.37
N THR A 25 -1.89 36.77 32.00
CA THR A 25 -0.54 36.24 32.28
C THR A 25 0.04 35.54 31.07
N ALA A 26 1.32 35.19 31.11
CA ALA A 26 2.02 34.47 30.06
C ALA A 26 1.38 33.09 29.72
N GLN A 27 0.70 32.47 30.66
CA GLN A 27 -0.02 31.20 30.51
C GLN A 27 -1.47 31.37 30.06
N GLY A 28 -1.98 32.61 30.04
CA GLY A 28 -3.38 32.89 29.70
C GLY A 28 -3.63 32.81 28.20
N THR A 29 -4.85 32.41 27.83
CA THR A 29 -5.36 32.47 26.47
C THR A 29 -6.67 33.22 26.44
N LEU A 30 -6.73 34.30 25.67
CA LEU A 30 -7.96 34.97 25.30
C LEU A 30 -8.45 34.39 23.97
N ALA A 31 -9.51 33.60 24.00
CA ALA A 31 -10.07 32.96 22.81
C ALA A 31 -11.35 33.70 22.41
N LEU A 32 -11.39 34.25 21.21
CA LEU A 32 -12.50 35.03 20.67
C LEU A 32 -13.05 34.37 19.41
N ARG A 33 -14.36 34.17 19.35
CA ARG A 33 -15.04 33.69 18.14
C ARG A 33 -15.04 34.79 17.11
N VAL A 34 -14.78 34.38 15.86
CA VAL A 34 -14.74 35.28 14.71
C VAL A 34 -15.41 34.62 13.52
N ASP A 35 -16.18 35.36 12.71
CA ASP A 35 -16.84 34.83 11.54
C ASP A 35 -16.42 35.51 10.23
N ASN A 36 -16.90 35.01 9.10
CA ASN A 36 -16.59 35.52 7.78
C ASN A 36 -17.25 36.86 7.43
N THR A 37 -18.18 37.36 8.23
CA THR A 37 -18.86 38.63 8.03
C THR A 37 -18.21 39.81 8.77
N GLY A 38 -17.23 39.52 9.64
CA GLY A 38 -16.58 40.49 10.50
C GLY A 38 -17.14 40.57 11.90
N LEU A 39 -18.17 39.73 12.22
CA LEU A 39 -18.68 39.63 13.59
C LEU A 39 -17.68 38.88 14.48
N HIS A 40 -17.53 39.33 15.70
CA HIS A 40 -16.57 38.76 16.66
C HIS A 40 -16.98 38.97 18.11
N ASP A 41 -16.44 38.15 19.01
CA ASP A 41 -16.47 38.42 20.44
C ASP A 41 -15.54 39.59 20.74
N SER A 42 -15.86 40.40 21.76
CA SER A 42 -15.05 41.54 22.15
C SER A 42 -14.90 41.64 23.66
N VAL A 43 -13.83 42.32 24.10
CA VAL A 43 -13.53 42.63 25.47
C VAL A 43 -13.47 44.15 25.64
N TRP A 44 -14.28 44.70 26.51
CA TRP A 44 -14.22 46.11 26.93
C TRP A 44 -13.61 46.24 28.31
N VAL A 45 -12.62 47.12 28.48
CA VAL A 45 -11.98 47.39 29.77
C VAL A 45 -12.19 48.86 30.14
N GLY A 46 -13.10 49.12 31.05
CA GLY A 46 -13.44 50.49 31.55
C GLY A 46 -12.43 51.06 32.57
N GLY A 47 -11.42 50.31 32.98
CA GLY A 47 -10.43 50.67 33.98
C GLY A 47 -9.19 51.32 33.40
N THR A 48 -8.25 51.63 34.31
CA THR A 48 -7.00 52.38 33.99
C THR A 48 -5.81 51.51 33.59
N GLN A 49 -5.96 50.17 33.60
CA GLN A 49 -4.83 49.25 33.38
C GLN A 49 -5.20 48.08 32.49
N VAL A 50 -4.45 47.88 31.41
CA VAL A 50 -4.54 46.72 30.52
C VAL A 50 -3.14 46.14 30.39
N ASN A 51 -2.95 44.91 30.90
CA ASN A 51 -1.69 44.17 30.83
C ASN A 51 -1.92 42.92 29.96
N LEU A 52 -1.44 42.94 28.74
CA LEU A 52 -1.55 41.84 27.76
C LEU A 52 -0.27 40.99 27.81
N ASN A 53 -0.45 39.69 27.81
CA ASN A 53 0.60 38.68 27.63
C ASN A 53 -0.09 37.37 27.17
N GLY A 54 0.65 36.25 27.10
CA GLY A 54 0.10 34.96 26.69
C GLY A 54 -0.43 34.98 25.24
N THR A 55 -1.54 34.29 25.00
CA THR A 55 -2.05 34.05 23.62
C THR A 55 -3.39 34.75 23.38
N LEU A 56 -3.50 35.45 22.25
CA LEU A 56 -4.78 35.79 21.64
C LEU A 56 -5.12 34.74 20.60
N ARG A 57 -6.26 34.08 20.72
CA ARG A 57 -6.68 33.00 19.82
C ARG A 57 -7.97 33.34 19.11
N ALA A 58 -7.92 33.40 17.77
CA ALA A 58 -9.11 33.46 16.94
C ALA A 58 -9.77 32.08 16.86
N VAL A 59 -11.03 31.95 17.28
CA VAL A 59 -11.84 30.74 17.15
C VAL A 59 -12.71 30.90 15.90
N VAL A 60 -12.22 30.38 14.78
CA VAL A 60 -12.83 30.52 13.46
C VAL A 60 -14.16 29.79 13.41
N GLN A 61 -15.23 30.51 13.08
CA GLN A 61 -16.56 29.94 12.89
C GLN A 61 -16.76 29.47 11.45
N ALA A 62 -17.77 28.61 11.22
CA ALA A 62 -18.08 28.12 9.90
C ALA A 62 -18.49 29.26 8.97
N GLY A 63 -17.88 29.36 7.80
CA GLY A 63 -18.17 30.41 6.82
C GLY A 63 -17.19 30.38 5.66
N LEU A 64 -17.53 31.10 4.60
CA LEU A 64 -16.66 31.28 3.41
C LEU A 64 -15.91 32.60 3.57
N TYR A 65 -14.62 32.53 3.86
CA TYR A 65 -13.79 33.70 4.15
C TYR A 65 -13.09 34.21 2.89
N GLY A 66 -13.03 35.54 2.74
CA GLY A 66 -12.15 36.20 1.78
C GLY A 66 -10.66 36.05 2.17
N THR A 67 -9.78 36.69 1.40
CA THR A 67 -8.33 36.60 1.62
C THR A 67 -7.93 37.16 2.99
N THR A 68 -8.56 38.27 3.42
CA THR A 68 -8.26 38.91 4.70
C THR A 68 -9.56 39.42 5.34
N THR A 69 -9.74 39.17 6.63
CA THR A 69 -10.82 39.71 7.43
C THR A 69 -10.25 40.42 8.64
N THR A 70 -10.64 41.67 8.86
CA THR A 70 -10.20 42.48 10.01
C THR A 70 -11.35 42.63 11.01
N TYR A 71 -11.10 42.25 12.25
CA TYR A 71 -11.99 42.37 13.40
C TYR A 71 -11.49 43.52 14.24
N LYS A 72 -12.19 44.64 14.16
CA LYS A 72 -11.81 45.88 14.86
C LYS A 72 -12.22 45.81 16.33
N ASP A 73 -11.36 46.35 17.21
CA ASP A 73 -11.65 46.53 18.60
C ASP A 73 -12.03 45.24 19.34
N VAL A 74 -11.37 44.10 18.99
CA VAL A 74 -11.57 42.80 19.70
C VAL A 74 -11.22 42.92 21.19
N LEU A 75 -10.39 43.89 21.52
CA LEU A 75 -10.22 44.44 22.88
C LEU A 75 -10.22 45.96 22.76
N ALA A 76 -11.10 46.63 23.52
CA ALA A 76 -11.16 48.07 23.58
C ALA A 76 -11.07 48.52 25.06
N THR A 77 -10.50 49.69 25.32
CA THR A 77 -10.26 50.19 26.67
C THR A 77 -10.31 51.71 26.75
N SER A 78 -10.67 52.25 27.89
CA SER A 78 -10.51 53.66 28.19
C SER A 78 -9.06 54.07 28.54
N ALA A 79 -8.19 53.10 28.85
CA ALA A 79 -6.77 53.29 29.11
C ALA A 79 -5.94 53.11 27.81
N SER A 80 -4.64 53.38 27.87
CA SER A 80 -3.73 53.06 26.76
C SER A 80 -3.31 51.60 26.74
N VAL A 81 -3.27 50.99 25.56
CA VAL A 81 -2.72 49.65 25.32
C VAL A 81 -1.22 49.72 25.18
N ASN A 82 -0.52 49.54 26.29
CA ASN A 82 0.95 49.61 26.34
C ASN A 82 1.65 48.26 26.36
N SER A 83 0.90 47.18 26.34
CA SER A 83 1.42 45.78 26.33
C SER A 83 0.87 45.01 25.13
N ARG A 84 1.45 43.83 24.87
CA ARG A 84 1.10 42.99 23.70
C ARG A 84 0.89 41.56 24.14
N PHE A 85 0.07 40.82 23.39
CA PHE A 85 0.04 39.37 23.48
C PHE A 85 1.38 38.78 23.04
N ALA A 86 1.86 37.75 23.73
CA ALA A 86 3.09 37.05 23.39
C ALA A 86 2.95 36.28 22.07
N SER A 87 1.73 35.79 21.78
CA SER A 87 1.40 35.13 20.52
C SER A 87 -0.03 35.42 20.09
N VAL A 88 -0.26 35.37 18.77
CA VAL A 88 -1.58 35.46 18.15
C VAL A 88 -1.75 34.23 17.27
N THR A 89 -2.82 33.45 17.48
CA THR A 89 -3.01 32.15 16.83
C THR A 89 -4.43 32.01 16.30
N SER A 90 -4.63 31.08 15.36
CA SER A 90 -5.92 30.65 14.86
C SER A 90 -6.29 29.25 15.37
N SER A 91 -7.57 28.97 15.51
CA SER A 91 -8.07 27.61 15.74
C SER A 91 -8.01 26.74 14.49
N SER A 92 -7.91 27.35 13.32
CA SER A 92 -7.84 26.68 12.01
C SER A 92 -6.42 26.69 11.48
N ALA A 93 -6.05 25.59 10.84
CA ALA A 93 -4.76 25.45 10.15
C ALA A 93 -4.65 26.32 8.87
N PHE A 94 -5.77 26.79 8.33
CA PHE A 94 -5.84 27.53 7.07
C PHE A 94 -5.82 29.05 7.25
N PHE A 95 -5.55 29.56 8.44
CA PHE A 95 -5.48 30.99 8.71
C PHE A 95 -4.24 31.36 9.49
N ASN A 96 -3.59 32.43 9.04
CA ASN A 96 -2.64 33.19 9.85
C ASN A 96 -3.42 34.26 10.62
N ALA A 97 -3.18 34.37 11.93
CA ALA A 97 -3.74 35.39 12.79
C ALA A 97 -2.66 36.37 13.23
N THR A 98 -2.92 37.64 13.12
CA THR A 98 -2.06 38.74 13.59
C THR A 98 -2.89 39.79 14.34
N ALA A 99 -2.25 40.64 15.14
CA ALA A 99 -2.92 41.71 15.85
C ALA A 99 -2.28 43.07 15.57
N THR A 100 -3.11 44.10 15.38
CA THR A 100 -2.70 45.48 15.34
C THR A 100 -3.06 46.14 16.68
N TYR A 101 -2.13 46.88 17.27
CA TYR A 101 -2.29 47.53 18.55
C TYR A 101 -2.44 49.02 18.33
N ASN A 102 -3.64 49.53 18.59
CA ASN A 102 -3.95 50.95 18.54
C ASN A 102 -3.77 51.58 19.94
N ALA A 103 -3.92 52.91 20.08
CA ALA A 103 -3.76 53.59 21.36
C ALA A 103 -4.68 53.04 22.47
N ASN A 104 -5.93 52.72 22.11
CA ASN A 104 -6.98 52.29 23.04
C ASN A 104 -7.65 51.00 22.61
N SER A 105 -7.15 50.27 21.63
CA SER A 105 -7.75 49.03 21.19
C SER A 105 -6.75 48.07 20.53
N VAL A 106 -7.18 46.82 20.39
CA VAL A 106 -6.47 45.77 19.62
C VAL A 106 -7.43 45.29 18.54
N ASP A 107 -6.94 45.29 17.29
CA ASP A 107 -7.63 44.68 16.16
C ASP A 107 -6.99 43.30 15.88
N LEU A 108 -7.82 42.32 15.52
CA LEU A 108 -7.41 40.99 15.10
C LEU A 108 -7.53 40.88 13.57
N ILE A 109 -6.52 40.39 12.91
CA ILE A 109 -6.51 40.20 11.45
C ILE A 109 -6.33 38.71 11.16
N LEU A 110 -7.27 38.13 10.42
CA LEU A 110 -7.16 36.81 9.85
C LEU A 110 -6.85 36.87 8.36
N THR A 111 -5.76 36.20 7.96
CA THR A 111 -5.40 36.05 6.56
C THR A 111 -5.56 34.58 6.18
N ARG A 112 -6.47 34.28 5.26
CA ARG A 112 -6.68 32.91 4.74
C ARG A 112 -5.47 32.52 3.90
N GLN A 113 -4.95 31.33 4.14
CA GLN A 113 -3.97 30.67 3.29
C GLN A 113 -4.69 29.79 2.27
N GLY A 114 -4.14 29.67 1.05
CA GLY A 114 -4.63 28.68 0.11
C GLY A 114 -4.48 27.28 0.68
N PHE A 115 -5.44 26.40 0.41
CA PHE A 115 -5.46 25.04 0.97
C PHE A 115 -4.24 24.19 0.63
N GLY A 116 -3.50 24.52 -0.44
CA GLY A 116 -2.24 23.87 -0.82
C GLY A 116 -1.00 24.76 -0.65
N ALA A 117 -1.09 25.81 0.19
CA ALA A 117 -0.04 26.79 0.42
C ALA A 117 0.30 26.96 1.92
N VAL A 118 -0.18 26.07 2.76
CA VAL A 118 0.09 26.10 4.20
C VAL A 118 1.49 25.55 4.46
N ALA A 119 2.27 26.23 5.31
CA ALA A 119 3.60 25.77 5.66
C ALA A 119 3.59 24.39 6.34
N GLY A 120 4.51 23.52 5.94
CA GLY A 120 4.63 22.17 6.51
C GLY A 120 3.77 21.11 5.82
N GLU A 121 3.06 21.44 4.76
CA GLU A 121 2.33 20.45 3.97
C GLU A 121 3.24 19.43 3.32
N THR A 122 2.77 18.17 3.32
CA THR A 122 3.35 17.09 2.52
C THR A 122 3.01 17.26 1.04
N GLN A 123 3.63 16.47 0.15
CA GLN A 123 3.31 16.50 -1.28
C GLN A 123 1.84 16.13 -1.54
N ASN A 124 1.31 15.10 -0.85
CA ASN A 124 -0.08 14.68 -0.98
C ASN A 124 -1.05 15.75 -0.46
N GLN A 125 -0.78 16.35 0.71
CA GLN A 125 -1.60 17.43 1.25
C GLN A 125 -1.63 18.63 0.30
N ARG A 126 -0.50 19.00 -0.29
CA ARG A 126 -0.43 20.08 -1.27
C ARG A 126 -1.21 19.76 -2.55
N ALA A 127 -1.14 18.51 -3.03
CA ALA A 127 -1.86 18.12 -4.24
C ALA A 127 -3.38 18.25 -4.06
N ILE A 128 -3.94 17.73 -2.98
CA ILE A 128 -5.38 17.89 -2.69
C ILE A 128 -5.72 19.33 -2.32
N GLY A 129 -4.86 20.02 -1.56
CA GLY A 129 -5.05 21.42 -1.19
C GLY A 129 -5.16 22.33 -2.40
N ASN A 130 -4.30 22.16 -3.42
CA ASN A 130 -4.37 22.90 -4.68
C ASN A 130 -5.67 22.62 -5.44
N ALA A 131 -6.12 21.36 -5.47
CA ALA A 131 -7.39 21.01 -6.12
C ALA A 131 -8.58 21.64 -5.39
N LEU A 132 -8.57 21.66 -4.06
CA LEU A 132 -9.58 22.34 -3.25
C LEU A 132 -9.56 23.86 -3.47
N GLU A 133 -8.38 24.46 -3.56
CA GLU A 133 -8.26 25.91 -3.81
C GLU A 133 -8.84 26.31 -5.16
N ALA A 134 -8.62 25.49 -6.19
CA ALA A 134 -9.18 25.75 -7.53
C ALA A 134 -10.72 25.76 -7.56
N GLY A 135 -11.37 25.04 -6.63
CA GLY A 135 -12.83 25.01 -6.50
C GLY A 135 -13.40 26.01 -5.49
N TYR A 136 -12.55 26.74 -4.76
CA TYR A 136 -12.99 27.64 -3.69
C TYR A 136 -13.45 29.01 -4.23
N SER A 137 -14.60 29.49 -3.70
CA SER A 137 -15.09 30.84 -3.89
C SER A 137 -15.97 31.24 -2.72
N THR A 138 -15.95 32.52 -2.37
CA THR A 138 -16.86 33.09 -1.34
C THR A 138 -18.33 33.15 -1.82
N ALA A 139 -18.58 32.95 -3.12
CA ALA A 139 -19.92 32.94 -3.73
C ALA A 139 -20.56 31.55 -3.80
N LEU A 140 -19.89 30.49 -3.29
CA LEU A 140 -20.43 29.13 -3.26
C LEU A 140 -21.71 29.04 -2.46
N THR A 141 -22.61 28.12 -2.84
CA THR A 141 -23.89 27.86 -2.18
C THR A 141 -24.13 26.36 -1.99
N GLY A 142 -25.13 25.99 -1.20
CA GLY A 142 -25.53 24.60 -1.00
C GLY A 142 -24.48 23.74 -0.29
N ALA A 143 -24.44 22.45 -0.64
CA ALA A 143 -23.56 21.46 0.01
C ALA A 143 -22.06 21.79 -0.16
N THR A 144 -21.66 22.33 -1.32
CA THR A 144 -20.27 22.74 -1.57
C THR A 144 -19.84 23.88 -0.65
N ALA A 145 -20.70 24.89 -0.43
CA ALA A 145 -20.42 25.96 0.53
C ALA A 145 -20.29 25.43 1.96
N THR A 146 -21.18 24.54 2.36
CA THR A 146 -21.14 23.89 3.69
C THR A 146 -19.85 23.11 3.87
N PHE A 147 -19.44 22.33 2.88
CA PHE A 147 -18.18 21.59 2.91
C PHE A 147 -16.96 22.52 3.14
N TYR A 148 -16.83 23.60 2.34
CA TYR A 148 -15.71 24.53 2.50
C TYR A 148 -15.77 25.31 3.81
N ALA A 149 -16.96 25.69 4.28
CA ALA A 149 -17.13 26.37 5.57
C ALA A 149 -16.67 25.47 6.74
N GLN A 150 -16.94 24.18 6.68
CA GLN A 150 -16.49 23.19 7.67
C GLN A 150 -14.98 22.89 7.54
N LEU A 151 -14.46 22.78 6.30
CA LEU A 151 -13.04 22.56 6.04
C LEU A 151 -12.19 23.70 6.61
N LEU A 152 -12.64 24.94 6.46
CA LEU A 152 -11.96 26.13 6.99
C LEU A 152 -11.91 26.19 8.52
N GLN A 153 -12.70 25.38 9.23
CA GLN A 153 -12.59 25.23 10.69
C GLN A 153 -11.56 24.19 11.13
N ALA A 154 -11.02 23.38 10.21
CA ALA A 154 -10.13 22.28 10.58
C ALA A 154 -8.84 22.80 11.26
N GLY A 155 -8.57 22.29 12.46
CA GLY A 155 -7.42 22.69 13.28
C GLY A 155 -6.10 22.02 12.90
N SER A 156 -6.09 21.13 11.90
CA SER A 156 -4.90 20.38 11.48
C SER A 156 -4.95 20.03 10.00
N LEU A 157 -3.79 20.01 9.36
CA LEU A 157 -3.62 19.55 7.97
C LEU A 157 -3.94 18.06 7.76
N ARG A 158 -4.09 17.28 8.83
CA ARG A 158 -4.56 15.88 8.75
C ARG A 158 -5.91 15.73 8.06
N VAL A 159 -6.72 16.77 8.04
CA VAL A 159 -7.98 16.78 7.31
C VAL A 159 -7.75 16.54 5.80
N LEU A 160 -6.68 17.08 5.23
CA LEU A 160 -6.31 16.86 3.83
C LEU A 160 -5.91 15.40 3.58
N ASP A 161 -5.26 14.76 4.55
CA ASP A 161 -4.94 13.34 4.50
C ASP A 161 -6.21 12.47 4.47
N GLN A 162 -7.20 12.80 5.30
CA GLN A 162 -8.48 12.09 5.33
C GLN A 162 -9.28 12.26 4.03
N LEU A 163 -9.23 13.44 3.44
CA LEU A 163 -9.92 13.74 2.17
C LEU A 163 -9.20 13.17 0.95
N SER A 164 -7.91 12.83 1.06
CA SER A 164 -7.07 12.44 -0.08
C SER A 164 -7.45 11.09 -0.69
N GLY A 165 -8.05 10.17 0.08
CA GLY A 165 -8.32 8.81 -0.34
C GLY A 165 -7.04 7.97 -0.56
N GLU A 166 -5.88 8.43 -0.11
CA GLU A 166 -4.57 7.79 -0.29
C GLU A 166 -4.57 6.31 0.06
N GLY A 167 -5.29 5.94 1.14
CA GLY A 167 -5.35 4.56 1.61
C GLY A 167 -5.86 3.55 0.57
N THR A 168 -6.67 3.99 -0.41
CA THR A 168 -7.18 3.09 -1.48
C THR A 168 -6.09 2.61 -2.43
N SER A 169 -4.93 3.28 -2.48
CA SER A 169 -3.74 2.80 -3.20
C SER A 169 -3.24 1.44 -2.68
N GLY A 170 -3.63 1.05 -1.47
CA GLY A 170 -3.37 -0.27 -0.91
C GLY A 170 -3.90 -1.43 -1.77
N THR A 171 -4.94 -1.21 -2.57
CA THR A 171 -5.44 -2.20 -3.54
C THR A 171 -4.36 -2.60 -4.55
N GLN A 172 -3.52 -1.65 -5.00
CA GLN A 172 -2.46 -1.89 -5.99
C GLN A 172 -1.38 -2.83 -5.44
N ASN A 173 -0.85 -2.53 -4.25
CA ASN A 173 0.15 -3.39 -3.60
C ASN A 173 -0.42 -4.79 -3.31
N THR A 174 -1.67 -4.86 -2.86
CA THR A 174 -2.34 -6.11 -2.51
C THR A 174 -2.60 -6.97 -3.75
N ALA A 175 -3.00 -6.38 -4.88
CA ALA A 175 -3.18 -7.07 -6.16
C ALA A 175 -1.85 -7.63 -6.68
N PHE A 176 -0.78 -6.81 -6.69
CA PHE A 176 0.55 -7.28 -7.08
C PHE A 176 1.03 -8.43 -6.20
N ASN A 177 0.86 -8.34 -4.88
CA ASN A 177 1.22 -9.41 -3.95
C ASN A 177 0.46 -10.71 -4.26
N SER A 178 -0.86 -10.65 -4.49
CA SER A 178 -1.68 -11.82 -4.85
C SER A 178 -1.23 -12.45 -6.17
N GLY A 179 -0.94 -11.65 -7.20
CA GLY A 179 -0.41 -12.14 -8.48
C GLY A 179 0.97 -12.79 -8.36
N VAL A 180 1.85 -12.23 -7.52
CA VAL A 180 3.17 -12.81 -7.21
C VAL A 180 3.02 -14.16 -6.53
N LEU A 181 2.14 -14.31 -5.55
CA LEU A 181 1.90 -15.57 -4.85
C LEU A 181 1.41 -16.68 -5.80
N PHE A 182 0.47 -16.36 -6.70
CA PHE A 182 0.06 -17.28 -7.74
C PHE A 182 1.22 -17.66 -8.68
N GLY A 183 2.02 -16.67 -9.14
CA GLY A 183 3.21 -16.92 -9.96
C GLY A 183 4.24 -17.84 -9.28
N GLN A 184 4.43 -17.70 -7.96
CA GLN A 184 5.32 -18.55 -7.19
C GLN A 184 4.88 -20.03 -7.16
N THR A 185 3.58 -20.34 -7.33
CA THR A 185 3.13 -21.74 -7.43
C THR A 185 3.65 -22.39 -8.71
N MET A 186 3.61 -21.69 -9.85
CA MET A 186 4.15 -22.15 -11.13
C MET A 186 5.69 -22.24 -11.10
N GLU A 187 6.36 -21.23 -10.53
CA GLU A 187 7.80 -21.23 -10.30
C GLU A 187 8.24 -22.45 -9.50
N GLY A 188 7.50 -22.79 -8.43
CA GLY A 188 7.76 -23.96 -7.58
C GLY A 188 7.76 -25.28 -8.36
N GLN A 189 6.87 -25.46 -9.37
CA GLN A 189 6.83 -26.66 -10.21
C GLN A 189 8.03 -26.72 -11.14
N MET A 190 8.39 -25.61 -11.79
CA MET A 190 9.58 -25.54 -12.64
C MET A 190 10.87 -25.83 -11.86
N GLU A 191 10.98 -25.28 -10.66
CA GLU A 191 12.13 -25.53 -9.78
C GLU A 191 12.19 -26.97 -9.27
N ALA A 192 11.04 -27.58 -8.94
CA ALA A 192 10.96 -28.97 -8.53
C ALA A 192 11.46 -29.89 -9.67
N TRP A 193 11.04 -29.61 -10.90
CA TRP A 193 11.51 -30.34 -12.07
C TRP A 193 13.01 -30.14 -12.33
N ARG A 194 13.50 -28.89 -12.26
CA ARG A 194 14.93 -28.56 -12.43
C ARG A 194 15.80 -29.32 -11.40
N ALA A 195 15.41 -29.28 -10.14
CA ALA A 195 16.17 -29.89 -9.05
C ALA A 195 16.03 -31.43 -9.01
N GLY A 196 14.86 -31.97 -9.38
CA GLY A 196 14.59 -33.41 -9.37
C GLY A 196 15.28 -34.18 -10.49
N ASN A 197 15.49 -33.52 -11.63
CA ASN A 197 16.03 -34.16 -12.85
C ASN A 197 17.56 -34.01 -12.99
N ARG A 198 18.27 -33.84 -11.89
CA ARG A 198 19.72 -33.80 -11.86
C ARG A 198 20.28 -35.20 -11.93
N GLY A 199 20.93 -35.48 -13.05
CA GLY A 199 21.62 -36.72 -13.31
C GLY A 199 20.66 -37.90 -13.29
N GLY A 200 20.62 -38.64 -14.38
CA GLY A 200 20.02 -39.96 -14.31
C GLY A 200 20.44 -40.57 -12.98
N VAL A 201 19.46 -41.05 -12.23
CA VAL A 201 19.78 -41.83 -11.07
C VAL A 201 20.85 -42.76 -11.50
N ALA A 202 21.96 -42.71 -10.85
CA ALA A 202 22.86 -43.83 -10.87
C ALA A 202 22.13 -45.02 -10.22
N SER A 203 21.08 -45.51 -10.88
CA SER A 203 20.72 -46.92 -10.74
C SER A 203 21.90 -47.80 -11.21
N ASP A 204 22.82 -47.23 -12.00
CA ASP A 204 24.06 -47.91 -12.38
C ASP A 204 25.21 -47.66 -11.41
N ALA A 205 25.16 -46.69 -10.49
CA ALA A 205 26.23 -46.43 -9.50
C ALA A 205 26.06 -47.23 -8.19
N ALA A 206 24.93 -47.88 -7.98
CA ALA A 206 24.71 -48.73 -6.79
C ALA A 206 25.28 -50.15 -6.92
N LEU A 207 25.73 -50.52 -8.08
CA LEU A 207 26.44 -51.78 -8.27
C LEU A 207 27.92 -51.48 -8.52
N GLY A 208 28.65 -51.25 -7.44
CA GLY A 208 30.11 -51.12 -7.43
C GLY A 208 30.86 -52.43 -7.83
N TYR A 209 30.34 -53.13 -8.78
CA TYR A 209 31.02 -54.16 -9.53
C TYR A 209 31.01 -53.71 -11.00
N ALA A 210 32.19 -53.41 -11.51
CA ALA A 210 32.43 -53.32 -12.94
C ALA A 210 31.92 -54.61 -13.57
N ALA A 211 30.80 -54.56 -14.24
CA ALA A 211 30.37 -55.65 -15.11
C ALA A 211 31.42 -55.75 -16.21
N GLU A 212 32.29 -56.76 -16.16
CA GLU A 212 33.07 -57.16 -17.32
C GLU A 212 32.09 -57.27 -18.49
N GLN A 213 32.27 -56.44 -19.49
CA GLN A 213 31.45 -56.53 -20.73
C GLN A 213 31.62 -57.94 -21.29
N PRO A 214 30.61 -58.77 -21.37
CA PRO A 214 30.73 -60.09 -22.00
C PRO A 214 31.08 -59.88 -23.47
N ARG A 215 32.26 -60.27 -23.86
CA ARG A 215 32.67 -60.29 -25.25
C ARG A 215 32.28 -61.63 -25.83
N GLY A 216 31.23 -61.71 -26.65
CA GLY A 216 30.79 -62.94 -27.31
C GLY A 216 29.32 -62.96 -27.71
N PRO A 217 28.84 -64.00 -28.37
CA PRO A 217 27.45 -64.13 -28.86
C PRO A 217 26.39 -64.06 -27.75
N ALA A 218 26.73 -64.31 -26.49
CA ALA A 218 25.84 -64.16 -25.38
C ALA A 218 25.53 -62.69 -25.05
N ALA A 219 26.37 -61.73 -25.46
CA ALA A 219 26.16 -60.31 -25.20
C ALA A 219 24.89 -59.77 -25.93
N SER A 220 24.57 -60.30 -27.10
CA SER A 220 23.37 -59.93 -27.85
C SER A 220 22.09 -60.52 -27.26
N ALA A 221 22.15 -61.70 -26.61
CA ALA A 221 21.02 -62.30 -25.90
C ALA A 221 20.68 -61.54 -24.60
N PHE A 222 21.70 -61.07 -23.87
CA PHE A 222 21.50 -60.23 -22.68
C PHE A 222 21.07 -58.78 -23.02
N ALA A 223 21.48 -58.27 -24.19
CA ALA A 223 20.98 -56.96 -24.65
C ALA A 223 19.48 -57.00 -25.01
N ALA A 224 18.96 -58.15 -25.47
CA ALA A 224 17.53 -58.37 -25.72
C ALA A 224 16.70 -58.52 -24.40
N LEU A 225 17.34 -58.83 -23.28
CA LEU A 225 16.72 -58.93 -21.96
C LEU A 225 16.81 -57.61 -21.15
N LYS A 226 17.34 -56.56 -21.75
CA LYS A 226 17.35 -55.24 -21.11
C LYS A 226 15.89 -54.86 -20.88
N ALA A 227 15.46 -54.86 -19.62
CA ALA A 227 14.11 -54.43 -19.27
C ALA A 227 13.83 -53.10 -19.96
N PRO A 228 12.65 -52.94 -20.62
CA PRO A 228 12.32 -51.69 -21.26
C PRO A 228 12.51 -50.61 -20.24
N ALA A 229 13.27 -49.56 -20.59
CA ALA A 229 13.46 -48.40 -19.74
C ALA A 229 12.05 -47.93 -19.34
N MET A 230 11.73 -48.01 -18.04
CA MET A 230 10.42 -47.61 -17.56
C MET A 230 10.18 -46.16 -18.05
N ALA A 231 9.10 -45.98 -18.80
CA ALA A 231 8.73 -44.68 -19.33
C ALA A 231 8.64 -43.71 -18.18
N GLN A 232 9.41 -42.65 -18.21
CA GLN A 232 9.32 -41.61 -17.19
C GLN A 232 7.93 -40.98 -17.26
N PRO A 233 7.27 -40.71 -16.12
CA PRO A 233 6.01 -39.96 -16.09
C PRO A 233 6.17 -38.66 -16.90
N ARG A 234 5.24 -38.45 -17.82
CA ARG A 234 5.24 -37.24 -18.66
C ARG A 234 4.25 -36.19 -18.18
N TRP A 235 3.22 -36.62 -17.47
CA TRP A 235 2.18 -35.77 -16.93
C TRP A 235 2.33 -35.62 -15.42
N ASN A 236 2.16 -34.40 -14.95
CA ASN A 236 2.02 -34.10 -13.53
C ASN A 236 0.77 -33.29 -13.34
N ALA A 237 0.02 -33.56 -12.27
CA ALA A 237 -0.97 -32.67 -11.72
C ALA A 237 -0.54 -32.24 -10.32
N TRP A 238 -0.82 -31.01 -9.98
CA TRP A 238 -0.44 -30.47 -8.69
C TRP A 238 -1.51 -29.54 -8.12
N ALA A 239 -1.53 -29.41 -6.80
CA ALA A 239 -2.33 -28.45 -6.07
C ALA A 239 -1.46 -27.79 -5.00
N ALA A 240 -1.65 -26.48 -4.79
CA ALA A 240 -0.90 -25.70 -3.82
C ALA A 240 -1.82 -24.76 -3.05
N GLY A 241 -1.53 -24.59 -1.74
CA GLY A 241 -2.10 -23.53 -0.93
C GLY A 241 -1.01 -22.53 -0.58
N PHE A 242 -1.35 -21.24 -0.51
CA PHE A 242 -0.41 -20.17 -0.18
C PHE A 242 -1.02 -19.11 0.72
N GLY A 243 -0.17 -18.40 1.45
CA GLY A 243 -0.54 -17.23 2.23
C GLY A 243 0.62 -16.29 2.42
N ALA A 244 0.34 -15.00 2.58
CA ALA A 244 1.35 -13.97 2.81
C ALA A 244 0.84 -12.85 3.70
N GLY A 245 1.79 -12.17 4.35
CA GLY A 245 1.60 -10.88 5.02
C GLY A 245 2.71 -9.92 4.61
N GLN A 246 2.37 -8.67 4.40
CA GLN A 246 3.30 -7.61 4.04
C GLN A 246 3.01 -6.36 4.87
N GLN A 247 4.06 -5.67 5.27
CA GLN A 247 4.02 -4.35 5.87
C GLN A 247 4.93 -3.42 5.09
N LEU A 248 4.40 -2.27 4.70
CA LEU A 248 5.13 -1.19 4.02
C LEU A 248 5.04 0.07 4.85
N ALA A 249 6.17 0.71 5.09
CA ALA A 249 6.22 1.99 5.78
C ALA A 249 5.70 3.11 4.88
N GLY A 250 5.07 4.12 5.49
CA GLY A 250 4.75 5.37 4.82
C GLY A 250 5.99 6.22 4.58
N ASN A 251 5.84 7.25 3.74
CA ASN A 251 6.86 8.25 3.46
C ASN A 251 6.38 9.63 3.92
N ALA A 252 7.01 10.16 4.97
CA ALA A 252 6.60 11.42 5.61
C ALA A 252 6.73 12.63 4.67
N SER A 253 7.69 12.68 3.76
CA SER A 253 7.86 13.80 2.82
C SER A 253 6.79 13.81 1.73
N VAL A 254 6.36 12.63 1.28
CA VAL A 254 5.25 12.46 0.35
C VAL A 254 3.93 12.62 1.07
N GLY A 255 3.84 12.19 2.32
CA GLY A 255 2.61 12.16 3.13
C GLY A 255 1.82 10.85 2.94
N SER A 256 2.47 9.77 2.53
CA SER A 256 1.85 8.46 2.50
C SER A 256 1.93 7.78 3.86
N ALA A 257 0.87 7.04 4.23
CA ALA A 257 0.79 6.29 5.47
C ALA A 257 1.31 4.86 5.31
N SER A 258 1.56 4.19 6.43
CA SER A 258 1.95 2.78 6.44
C SER A 258 0.79 1.88 6.02
N LEU A 259 1.12 0.86 5.24
CA LEU A 259 0.18 -0.13 4.70
C LEU A 259 0.51 -1.51 5.27
N SER A 260 -0.50 -2.23 5.71
CA SER A 260 -0.42 -3.67 5.93
C SER A 260 -1.38 -4.43 5.01
N ASN A 261 -0.94 -5.55 4.45
CA ASN A 261 -1.82 -6.44 3.69
C ASN A 261 -1.58 -7.91 4.04
N ARG A 262 -2.60 -8.72 3.77
CA ARG A 262 -2.57 -10.18 3.90
C ARG A 262 -3.30 -10.77 2.72
N ALA A 263 -2.77 -11.89 2.21
CA ALA A 263 -3.38 -12.64 1.12
C ALA A 263 -3.30 -14.13 1.42
N ALA A 264 -4.31 -14.87 1.01
CA ALA A 264 -4.32 -16.33 1.04
C ALA A 264 -5.06 -16.86 -0.18
N GLY A 265 -4.68 -18.05 -0.64
CA GLY A 265 -5.31 -18.64 -1.81
C GLY A 265 -4.85 -20.05 -2.07
N GLY A 266 -5.34 -20.58 -3.20
CA GLY A 266 -4.95 -21.88 -3.71
C GLY A 266 -4.85 -21.87 -5.22
N ALA A 267 -4.05 -22.78 -5.74
CA ALA A 267 -3.87 -23.00 -7.16
C ALA A 267 -3.77 -24.49 -7.46
N MET A 268 -4.14 -24.86 -8.67
CA MET A 268 -3.94 -26.19 -9.23
C MET A 268 -3.43 -26.07 -10.66
N GLY A 269 -2.75 -27.09 -11.13
CA GLY A 269 -2.24 -27.07 -12.49
C GLY A 269 -1.84 -28.44 -12.98
N VAL A 270 -1.51 -28.45 -14.24
CA VAL A 270 -0.94 -29.61 -14.92
C VAL A 270 0.29 -29.19 -15.68
N ASP A 271 1.28 -30.05 -15.72
CA ASP A 271 2.45 -29.87 -16.57
C ASP A 271 2.77 -31.14 -17.34
N TYR A 272 3.37 -30.95 -18.48
CA TYR A 272 3.72 -31.99 -19.42
C TYR A 272 5.20 -31.89 -19.81
N LEU A 273 5.88 -33.01 -19.67
CA LEU A 273 7.26 -33.17 -20.11
C LEU A 273 7.28 -33.52 -21.60
N VAL A 274 7.48 -32.52 -22.45
CA VAL A 274 7.53 -32.66 -23.92
C VAL A 274 8.69 -33.56 -24.32
N ASN A 275 9.85 -33.31 -23.74
CA ASN A 275 11.07 -34.11 -23.85
C ASN A 275 11.86 -33.98 -22.53
N PRO A 276 12.97 -34.71 -22.34
CA PRO A 276 13.74 -34.64 -21.08
C PRO A 276 14.22 -33.25 -20.67
N ASP A 277 14.18 -32.26 -21.57
CA ASP A 277 14.71 -30.92 -21.36
C ASP A 277 13.66 -29.80 -21.46
N LEU A 278 12.40 -30.11 -21.82
CA LEU A 278 11.33 -29.12 -21.96
C LEU A 278 10.09 -29.52 -21.17
N LEU A 279 9.77 -28.68 -20.17
CA LEU A 279 8.54 -28.71 -19.38
C LEU A 279 7.61 -27.58 -19.83
N LEU A 280 6.33 -27.90 -20.07
CA LEU A 280 5.26 -26.94 -20.29
C LEU A 280 4.18 -27.16 -19.25
N GLY A 281 3.53 -26.11 -18.77
CA GLY A 281 2.46 -26.23 -17.79
C GLY A 281 1.46 -25.10 -17.85
N MET A 282 0.31 -25.36 -17.25
CA MET A 282 -0.75 -24.39 -17.03
C MET A 282 -1.31 -24.49 -15.60
N ALA A 283 -1.82 -23.38 -15.11
CA ALA A 283 -2.37 -23.29 -13.77
C ALA A 283 -3.60 -22.39 -13.73
N ALA A 284 -4.48 -22.68 -12.77
CA ALA A 284 -5.59 -21.82 -12.38
C ALA A 284 -5.67 -21.75 -10.85
N GLY A 285 -6.21 -20.66 -10.33
CA GLY A 285 -6.29 -20.48 -8.88
C GLY A 285 -7.23 -19.36 -8.47
N GLY A 286 -7.37 -19.19 -7.17
CA GLY A 286 -8.10 -18.09 -6.58
C GLY A 286 -7.44 -17.60 -5.30
N SER A 287 -7.64 -16.32 -4.97
CA SER A 287 -7.13 -15.71 -3.75
C SER A 287 -8.14 -14.76 -3.12
N SER A 288 -8.04 -14.60 -1.81
CA SER A 288 -8.68 -13.54 -1.05
C SER A 288 -7.59 -12.75 -0.33
N ALA A 289 -7.66 -11.44 -0.41
CA ALA A 289 -6.70 -10.57 0.21
C ALA A 289 -7.38 -9.38 0.89
N THR A 290 -6.75 -8.86 1.92
CA THR A 290 -7.19 -7.66 2.65
C THR A 290 -6.03 -6.72 2.86
N PHE A 291 -6.32 -5.42 2.99
CA PHE A 291 -5.34 -4.43 3.40
C PHE A 291 -5.94 -3.45 4.40
N SER A 292 -5.07 -2.80 5.18
CA SER A 292 -5.41 -1.66 6.03
C SER A 292 -4.35 -0.57 5.96
N VAL A 293 -4.80 0.68 6.04
CA VAL A 293 -4.01 1.90 6.19
C VAL A 293 -4.61 2.64 7.39
N ASP A 294 -4.14 2.27 8.58
CA ASP A 294 -4.80 2.63 9.85
C ASP A 294 -4.80 4.15 10.08
N ASP A 295 -3.71 4.84 9.77
CA ASP A 295 -3.61 6.31 9.86
C ASP A 295 -4.57 7.06 8.92
N ARG A 296 -5.17 6.36 7.96
CA ARG A 296 -6.18 6.87 7.01
C ARG A 296 -7.57 6.32 7.27
N ALA A 297 -7.73 5.51 8.31
CA ALA A 297 -8.97 4.79 8.60
C ALA A 297 -9.55 4.14 7.33
N THR A 298 -8.68 3.54 6.52
CA THR A 298 -9.01 2.92 5.23
C THR A 298 -8.65 1.45 5.26
N SER A 299 -9.55 0.62 4.76
CA SER A 299 -9.34 -0.81 4.57
C SER A 299 -9.96 -1.27 3.26
N GLY A 300 -9.58 -2.47 2.81
CA GLY A 300 -10.19 -3.05 1.63
C GLY A 300 -9.98 -4.56 1.54
N ARG A 301 -10.76 -5.16 0.64
CA ARG A 301 -10.74 -6.58 0.33
C ARG A 301 -10.69 -6.77 -1.18
N LEU A 302 -9.94 -7.78 -1.60
CA LEU A 302 -9.79 -8.20 -2.99
C LEU A 302 -10.11 -9.69 -3.08
N GLU A 303 -10.98 -10.07 -4.01
CA GLU A 303 -11.24 -11.45 -4.39
C GLU A 303 -10.69 -11.67 -5.78
N GLY A 304 -9.70 -12.56 -5.93
CA GLY A 304 -8.95 -12.78 -7.17
C GLY A 304 -9.19 -14.14 -7.80
N GLY A 305 -9.37 -14.16 -9.13
CA GLY A 305 -9.27 -15.33 -9.97
C GLY A 305 -8.01 -15.25 -10.84
N HIS A 306 -7.27 -16.35 -10.99
CA HIS A 306 -5.96 -16.40 -11.66
C HIS A 306 -5.89 -17.52 -12.68
N VAL A 307 -5.27 -17.26 -13.83
CA VAL A 307 -4.87 -18.27 -14.82
C VAL A 307 -3.46 -17.98 -15.31
N GLY A 308 -2.70 -19.01 -15.64
CA GLY A 308 -1.33 -18.82 -16.10
C GLY A 308 -0.78 -20.01 -16.87
N VAL A 309 0.28 -19.75 -17.62
CA VAL A 309 1.06 -20.75 -18.35
C VAL A 309 2.53 -20.56 -18.02
N TYR A 310 3.28 -21.66 -18.06
CA TYR A 310 4.70 -21.63 -17.78
C TYR A 310 5.47 -22.66 -18.59
N ALA A 311 6.72 -22.40 -18.80
CA ALA A 311 7.65 -23.27 -19.50
C ALA A 311 9.04 -23.19 -18.88
N MET A 312 9.76 -24.29 -18.91
CA MET A 312 11.20 -24.32 -18.61
C MET A 312 11.92 -25.20 -19.62
N GLN A 313 12.96 -24.66 -20.26
CA GLN A 313 13.85 -25.36 -21.14
C GLN A 313 15.25 -25.46 -20.51
N ARG A 314 15.84 -26.65 -20.54
CA ARG A 314 17.23 -26.88 -20.12
C ARG A 314 18.14 -27.00 -21.35
N PHE A 315 19.36 -26.53 -21.19
CA PHE A 315 20.43 -26.59 -22.18
C PHE A 315 21.70 -27.09 -21.47
N GLY A 316 21.74 -28.40 -21.18
CA GLY A 316 22.75 -28.96 -20.30
C GLY A 316 22.67 -28.42 -18.89
N ALA A 317 23.71 -27.75 -18.42
CA ALA A 317 23.71 -27.12 -17.08
C ALA A 317 22.94 -25.80 -17.02
N ASN A 318 22.65 -25.18 -18.17
CA ASN A 318 21.89 -23.91 -18.20
C ASN A 318 20.39 -24.18 -18.29
N TYR A 319 19.58 -23.20 -17.89
CA TYR A 319 18.13 -23.23 -18.10
C TYR A 319 17.58 -21.84 -18.41
N LEU A 320 16.43 -21.84 -19.06
CA LEU A 320 15.56 -20.68 -19.25
C LEU A 320 14.17 -21.08 -18.78
N SER A 321 13.58 -20.30 -17.88
CA SER A 321 12.17 -20.43 -17.51
C SER A 321 11.39 -19.16 -17.82
N ALA A 322 10.12 -19.34 -18.17
CA ALA A 322 9.20 -18.28 -18.49
C ALA A 322 7.83 -18.60 -17.92
N GLN A 323 7.12 -17.58 -17.44
CA GLN A 323 5.71 -17.70 -17.06
C GLN A 323 4.95 -16.41 -17.39
N ILE A 324 3.67 -16.56 -17.69
CA ILE A 324 2.71 -15.47 -17.88
C ILE A 324 1.46 -15.83 -17.11
N ALA A 325 0.90 -14.85 -16.39
CA ALA A 325 -0.32 -15.02 -15.62
C ALA A 325 -1.24 -13.81 -15.82
N TYR A 326 -2.53 -14.08 -15.93
CA TYR A 326 -3.60 -13.09 -15.87
C TYR A 326 -4.38 -13.29 -14.58
N SER A 327 -4.74 -12.17 -13.95
CA SER A 327 -5.57 -12.15 -12.73
C SER A 327 -6.66 -11.10 -12.86
N HIS A 328 -7.87 -11.46 -12.44
CA HIS A 328 -8.98 -10.52 -12.29
C HIS A 328 -9.34 -10.41 -10.81
N PHE A 329 -9.56 -9.17 -10.33
CA PHE A 329 -9.92 -8.90 -8.94
C PHE A 329 -11.20 -8.11 -8.84
N ASN A 330 -12.08 -8.52 -7.94
CA ASN A 330 -13.18 -7.71 -7.43
C ASN A 330 -12.71 -7.03 -6.14
N ASN A 331 -12.71 -5.70 -6.13
CA ASN A 331 -12.19 -4.89 -5.04
C ASN A 331 -13.33 -4.20 -4.30
N THR A 332 -13.24 -4.16 -2.98
CA THR A 332 -14.08 -3.34 -2.11
C THR A 332 -13.19 -2.54 -1.19
N THR A 333 -13.44 -1.23 -1.06
CA THR A 333 -12.72 -0.32 -0.17
C THR A 333 -13.69 0.36 0.77
N THR A 334 -13.26 0.64 2.00
CA THR A 334 -14.03 1.36 3.00
C THR A 334 -13.13 2.40 3.65
N ARG A 335 -13.62 3.65 3.77
CA ARG A 335 -12.94 4.75 4.44
C ARG A 335 -13.86 5.38 5.47
N THR A 336 -13.29 5.79 6.61
CA THR A 336 -13.95 6.66 7.58
C THR A 336 -13.31 8.03 7.52
N ILE A 337 -14.09 9.07 7.24
CA ILE A 337 -13.62 10.44 7.04
C ILE A 337 -14.06 11.29 8.21
N THR A 338 -13.10 11.91 8.90
CA THR A 338 -13.31 12.77 10.07
C THR A 338 -12.67 14.13 9.85
N GLY A 339 -13.06 15.11 10.66
CA GLY A 339 -12.45 16.44 10.66
C GLY A 339 -13.07 17.45 9.71
N VAL A 340 -14.09 17.07 8.93
CA VAL A 340 -14.92 17.99 8.14
C VAL A 340 -16.38 17.66 8.43
N GLY A 341 -17.02 18.50 9.24
CA GLY A 341 -18.41 18.29 9.64
C GLY A 341 -18.65 16.99 10.41
N THR A 342 -19.71 16.29 10.08
CA THR A 342 -20.03 14.98 10.65
C THR A 342 -19.14 13.89 10.04
N THR A 343 -18.80 12.88 10.85
CA THR A 343 -18.06 11.70 10.36
C THR A 343 -18.85 11.00 9.26
N GLU A 344 -18.19 10.71 8.15
CA GLU A 344 -18.76 9.95 7.04
C GLU A 344 -18.05 8.61 6.85
N ALA A 345 -18.83 7.60 6.43
CA ALA A 345 -18.31 6.34 5.91
C ALA A 345 -18.45 6.32 4.39
N ALA A 346 -17.37 6.05 3.67
CA ALA A 346 -17.36 5.94 2.22
C ALA A 346 -16.95 4.52 1.81
N GLN A 347 -17.67 3.96 0.84
CA GLN A 347 -17.42 2.62 0.31
C GLN A 347 -17.32 2.67 -1.21
N GLY A 348 -16.29 2.01 -1.76
CA GLY A 348 -16.08 1.83 -3.19
C GLY A 348 -16.04 0.36 -3.58
N SER A 349 -16.55 0.04 -4.79
CA SER A 349 -16.44 -1.29 -5.38
C SER A 349 -16.06 -1.16 -6.85
N PHE A 350 -15.06 -1.93 -7.29
CA PHE A 350 -14.56 -1.86 -8.67
C PHE A 350 -13.79 -3.12 -9.06
N GLY A 351 -13.72 -3.38 -10.38
CA GLY A 351 -12.90 -4.44 -10.95
C GLY A 351 -11.48 -3.95 -11.23
N SER A 352 -10.51 -4.87 -11.17
CA SER A 352 -9.17 -4.63 -11.69
C SER A 352 -8.58 -5.89 -12.33
N ASP A 353 -7.74 -5.68 -13.35
CA ASP A 353 -7.12 -6.73 -14.14
C ASP A 353 -5.61 -6.60 -14.07
N GLN A 354 -4.91 -7.73 -13.93
CA GLN A 354 -3.45 -7.77 -13.91
C GLN A 354 -2.92 -8.76 -14.92
N LEU A 355 -1.97 -8.33 -15.72
CA LEU A 355 -1.13 -9.21 -16.52
C LEU A 355 0.29 -9.16 -15.98
N GLY A 356 0.83 -10.32 -15.64
CA GLY A 356 2.18 -10.47 -15.11
C GLY A 356 2.98 -11.53 -15.86
N GLY A 357 4.30 -11.39 -15.89
CA GLY A 357 5.20 -12.37 -16.46
C GLY A 357 6.57 -12.32 -15.80
N ARG A 358 7.29 -13.45 -15.84
CA ARG A 358 8.67 -13.59 -15.34
C ARG A 358 9.49 -14.40 -16.32
N LEU A 359 10.70 -13.95 -16.57
CA LEU A 359 11.76 -14.68 -17.27
C LEU A 359 12.93 -14.86 -16.31
N GLU A 360 13.49 -16.06 -16.29
CA GLU A 360 14.65 -16.38 -15.46
C GLU A 360 15.62 -17.25 -16.23
N ILE A 361 16.91 -16.95 -16.11
CA ILE A 361 18.03 -17.75 -16.62
C ILE A 361 18.94 -18.13 -15.47
N GLY A 362 19.53 -19.30 -15.55
CA GLY A 362 20.52 -19.74 -14.56
C GLY A 362 21.38 -20.90 -15.07
N ARG A 363 22.42 -21.19 -14.28
CA ARG A 363 23.34 -22.31 -14.56
C ARG A 363 23.59 -23.10 -13.29
N SER A 364 23.33 -24.39 -13.33
CA SER A 364 23.60 -25.31 -12.21
C SER A 364 25.04 -25.79 -12.22
N PHE A 365 25.66 -25.76 -11.06
CA PHE A 365 26.96 -26.36 -10.77
C PHE A 365 26.73 -27.45 -9.71
N ASP A 366 26.95 -28.70 -10.08
CA ASP A 366 26.68 -29.86 -9.25
C ASP A 366 27.92 -30.27 -8.44
N PHE A 367 27.74 -30.44 -7.13
CA PHE A 367 28.75 -30.84 -6.15
C PHE A 367 28.28 -32.11 -5.37
N GLY A 368 27.95 -33.16 -6.10
CA GLY A 368 27.44 -34.41 -5.54
C GLY A 368 26.00 -34.27 -5.03
N ILE A 369 25.81 -34.28 -3.70
CA ILE A 369 24.48 -34.17 -3.08
C ILE A 369 23.93 -32.75 -3.04
N THR A 370 24.73 -31.77 -3.42
CA THR A 370 24.35 -30.35 -3.45
C THR A 370 24.57 -29.74 -4.81
N ALA A 371 23.86 -28.68 -5.13
CA ALA A 371 24.14 -27.84 -6.29
C ALA A 371 23.94 -26.37 -5.98
N VAL A 372 24.75 -25.55 -6.64
CA VAL A 372 24.66 -24.10 -6.61
C VAL A 372 24.26 -23.60 -7.97
N THR A 373 23.22 -22.78 -8.04
CA THR A 373 22.68 -22.27 -9.29
C THR A 373 22.58 -20.75 -9.21
N PRO A 374 23.61 -19.99 -9.64
CA PRO A 374 23.45 -18.57 -9.88
C PRO A 374 22.38 -18.34 -10.95
N PHE A 375 21.55 -17.29 -10.73
CA PHE A 375 20.46 -16.95 -11.64
C PHE A 375 20.26 -15.44 -11.73
N ALA A 376 19.64 -15.03 -12.81
CA ALA A 376 19.11 -13.69 -13.00
C ALA A 376 17.67 -13.79 -13.53
N ALA A 377 16.79 -12.91 -13.06
CA ALA A 377 15.41 -12.87 -13.52
C ALA A 377 14.91 -11.44 -13.66
N ILE A 378 13.95 -11.27 -14.57
CA ILE A 378 13.13 -10.07 -14.70
C ILE A 378 11.66 -10.46 -14.57
N GLN A 379 10.92 -9.67 -13.81
CA GLN A 379 9.48 -9.81 -13.70
C GLN A 379 8.82 -8.49 -14.07
N ALA A 380 7.71 -8.54 -14.79
CA ALA A 380 6.91 -7.37 -15.10
C ALA A 380 5.45 -7.69 -14.80
N ALA A 381 4.75 -6.75 -14.19
CA ALA A 381 3.31 -6.85 -13.98
C ALA A 381 2.68 -5.49 -14.21
N ARG A 382 1.56 -5.46 -14.92
CA ARG A 382 0.73 -4.28 -15.10
C ARG A 382 -0.66 -4.53 -14.57
N LEU A 383 -1.12 -3.61 -13.72
CA LEU A 383 -2.45 -3.61 -13.13
C LEU A 383 -3.27 -2.49 -13.77
N TRP A 384 -4.46 -2.79 -14.24
CA TRP A 384 -5.47 -1.84 -14.71
C TRP A 384 -6.61 -1.82 -13.70
N GLN A 385 -6.95 -0.64 -13.22
CA GLN A 385 -8.06 -0.41 -12.30
C GLN A 385 -9.13 0.39 -13.01
N GLY A 386 -10.39 -0.07 -12.95
CA GLY A 386 -11.55 0.64 -13.47
C GLY A 386 -11.82 1.94 -12.71
N ALA A 387 -12.47 2.90 -13.36
CA ALA A 387 -13.01 4.07 -12.68
C ALA A 387 -14.17 3.66 -11.78
N TYR A 388 -14.30 4.34 -10.63
CA TYR A 388 -15.42 4.13 -9.71
C TYR A 388 -15.67 5.37 -8.85
N THR A 389 -16.86 5.44 -8.28
CA THR A 389 -17.24 6.49 -7.33
C THR A 389 -17.65 5.85 -6.02
N GLU A 390 -17.18 6.39 -4.92
CA GLU A 390 -17.58 5.97 -3.59
C GLU A 390 -19.02 6.40 -3.30
N ALA A 391 -19.76 5.51 -2.65
CA ALA A 391 -20.98 5.87 -1.94
C ALA A 391 -20.61 6.29 -0.52
N SER A 392 -20.92 7.53 -0.13
CA SER A 392 -20.66 8.01 1.23
C SER A 392 -21.94 8.28 2.00
N THR A 393 -21.90 8.09 3.32
CA THR A 393 -23.02 8.30 4.26
C THR A 393 -22.55 8.99 5.52
N ALA A 394 -23.34 9.93 5.99
CA ALA A 394 -23.20 10.58 7.30
C ALA A 394 -24.30 10.05 8.24
N GLY A 395 -24.01 8.97 8.96
CA GLY A 395 -25.03 8.20 9.65
C GLY A 395 -26.01 7.57 8.66
N ALA A 396 -27.31 7.91 8.74
CA ALA A 396 -28.34 7.43 7.82
C ALA A 396 -28.57 8.33 6.58
N ALA A 397 -27.94 9.52 6.54
CA ALA A 397 -28.08 10.48 5.45
C ALA A 397 -26.99 10.27 4.37
N PRO A 398 -27.23 10.68 3.11
CA PRO A 398 -26.19 10.73 2.09
C PRO A 398 -25.03 11.63 2.54
N GLY A 399 -23.79 11.17 2.34
CA GLY A 399 -22.59 11.95 2.61
C GLY A 399 -22.14 12.77 1.40
N VAL A 400 -21.21 13.68 1.64
CA VAL A 400 -20.69 14.62 0.62
C VAL A 400 -19.16 14.48 0.41
N LEU A 401 -18.49 13.66 1.23
CA LEU A 401 -17.02 13.51 1.25
C LEU A 401 -16.52 12.32 0.41
N GLY A 402 -17.42 11.67 -0.35
CA GLY A 402 -17.06 10.60 -1.26
C GLY A 402 -16.16 11.08 -2.39
N LEU A 403 -15.32 10.18 -2.89
CA LEU A 403 -14.40 10.42 -4.00
C LEU A 403 -14.85 9.68 -5.26
N SER A 404 -14.59 10.30 -6.41
CA SER A 404 -14.63 9.67 -7.72
C SER A 404 -13.20 9.42 -8.18
N TYR A 405 -12.87 8.16 -8.45
CA TYR A 405 -11.53 7.72 -8.88
C TYR A 405 -11.51 7.49 -10.38
N ALA A 406 -10.50 8.04 -11.03
CA ALA A 406 -10.28 7.82 -12.46
C ALA A 406 -9.77 6.40 -12.73
N ALA A 407 -10.08 5.87 -13.91
CA ALA A 407 -9.43 4.66 -14.40
C ALA A 407 -7.92 4.88 -14.54
N GLN A 408 -7.13 3.91 -14.11
CA GLN A 408 -5.68 4.06 -14.08
C GLN A 408 -4.94 2.73 -14.27
N SER A 409 -3.66 2.81 -14.59
CA SER A 409 -2.80 1.63 -14.65
C SER A 409 -1.48 1.88 -13.95
N VAL A 410 -1.00 0.84 -13.27
CA VAL A 410 0.27 0.85 -12.52
C VAL A 410 1.11 -0.34 -12.96
N THR A 411 2.42 -0.15 -13.02
CA THR A 411 3.38 -1.19 -13.42
C THR A 411 4.35 -1.46 -12.28
N SER A 412 4.72 -2.73 -12.09
CA SER A 412 5.81 -3.20 -11.25
C SER A 412 6.83 -3.90 -12.16
N LEU A 413 8.11 -3.64 -11.99
CA LEU A 413 9.19 -4.17 -12.83
C LEU A 413 10.42 -4.54 -11.97
N PRO A 414 10.33 -5.57 -11.11
CA PRO A 414 11.48 -6.03 -10.35
C PRO A 414 12.40 -6.92 -11.17
N THR A 415 13.71 -6.81 -10.90
CA THR A 415 14.76 -7.73 -11.34
C THR A 415 15.34 -8.45 -10.15
N PHE A 416 15.85 -9.67 -10.39
CA PHE A 416 16.40 -10.53 -9.35
C PHE A 416 17.80 -10.98 -9.78
N LEU A 417 18.74 -10.90 -8.86
CA LEU A 417 20.08 -11.46 -9.03
C LEU A 417 20.42 -12.28 -7.78
N GLY A 418 20.68 -13.58 -7.96
CA GLY A 418 20.81 -14.45 -6.80
C GLY A 418 21.44 -15.80 -7.06
N ALA A 419 21.37 -16.64 -6.05
CA ALA A 419 21.84 -18.02 -6.10
C ALA A 419 20.84 -18.96 -5.39
N LYS A 420 20.67 -20.15 -5.96
CA LYS A 420 19.87 -21.24 -5.42
C LYS A 420 20.83 -22.35 -4.95
N PHE A 421 20.64 -22.78 -3.72
CA PHE A 421 21.36 -23.90 -3.11
C PHE A 421 20.35 -25.03 -2.92
N ASP A 422 20.53 -26.11 -3.66
CA ASP A 422 19.63 -27.26 -3.62
C ASP A 422 20.39 -28.48 -3.10
N GLY A 423 19.81 -29.17 -2.12
CA GLY A 423 20.28 -30.46 -1.63
C GLY A 423 19.48 -31.62 -2.23
N ARG A 424 20.06 -32.82 -2.21
CA ARG A 424 19.38 -34.06 -2.59
C ARG A 424 19.90 -35.22 -1.76
N VAL A 425 19.02 -35.85 -1.00
CA VAL A 425 19.31 -37.03 -0.18
C VAL A 425 18.32 -38.12 -0.56
N ALA A 426 18.82 -39.23 -1.10
CA ALA A 426 18.01 -40.40 -1.41
C ALA A 426 18.00 -41.35 -0.23
N PHE A 427 16.83 -41.88 0.12
CA PHE A 427 16.63 -42.94 1.11
C PHE A 427 16.36 -44.26 0.40
N GLY A 428 16.63 -45.38 1.08
CA GLY A 428 16.60 -46.72 0.51
C GLY A 428 15.23 -47.28 0.08
N ASN A 429 14.18 -46.45 -0.10
CA ASN A 429 12.79 -46.87 -0.43
C ASN A 429 12.13 -45.95 -1.42
N ASP A 430 12.87 -45.52 -2.46
CA ASP A 430 12.44 -44.57 -3.50
C ASP A 430 12.08 -43.15 -2.99
N MET A 431 12.31 -42.88 -1.71
CA MET A 431 12.11 -41.55 -1.17
C MET A 431 13.32 -40.67 -1.44
N VAL A 432 13.05 -39.41 -1.84
CA VAL A 432 14.09 -38.39 -2.07
C VAL A 432 13.71 -37.13 -1.33
N TRP A 433 14.59 -36.67 -0.45
CA TRP A 433 14.47 -35.39 0.23
C TRP A 433 15.36 -34.35 -0.43
N SER A 434 14.76 -33.20 -0.79
CA SER A 434 15.44 -32.11 -1.49
C SER A 434 15.22 -30.80 -0.74
N PRO A 435 16.04 -30.50 0.30
CA PRO A 435 16.02 -29.19 0.95
C PRO A 435 16.63 -28.14 0.01
N PHE A 436 16.18 -26.88 0.13
CA PHE A 436 16.72 -25.79 -0.65
C PHE A 436 16.74 -24.48 0.11
N VAL A 437 17.70 -23.61 -0.26
CA VAL A 437 17.80 -22.21 0.17
C VAL A 437 18.08 -21.36 -1.06
N HIS A 438 17.26 -20.36 -1.34
CA HIS A 438 17.51 -19.41 -2.40
C HIS A 438 17.64 -18.01 -1.81
N ALA A 439 18.63 -17.26 -2.27
CA ALA A 439 18.84 -15.88 -1.88
C ALA A 439 18.98 -15.00 -3.12
N ALA A 440 18.35 -13.82 -3.10
CA ALA A 440 18.42 -12.88 -4.19
C ALA A 440 18.39 -11.44 -3.69
N TRP A 441 19.13 -10.58 -4.36
CA TRP A 441 18.88 -9.16 -4.38
C TRP A 441 17.78 -8.86 -5.40
N VAL A 442 16.83 -8.00 -5.02
CA VAL A 442 15.69 -7.60 -5.84
C VAL A 442 15.77 -6.09 -6.03
N HIS A 443 15.67 -5.63 -7.28
CA HIS A 443 15.59 -4.21 -7.60
C HIS A 443 14.30 -3.89 -8.35
N GLU A 444 13.43 -3.05 -7.74
CA GLU A 444 12.16 -2.61 -8.31
C GLU A 444 12.33 -1.27 -9.02
N PHE A 445 12.22 -1.24 -10.35
CA PHE A 445 12.35 -0.04 -11.18
C PHE A 445 11.11 0.87 -11.16
N ARG A 446 9.96 0.36 -10.72
CA ARG A 446 8.68 1.08 -10.71
C ARG A 446 7.98 0.96 -9.36
N PRO A 447 8.58 1.48 -8.28
CA PRO A 447 8.07 1.30 -6.93
C PRO A 447 6.82 2.11 -6.62
N SER A 448 6.54 3.20 -7.38
CA SER A 448 5.49 4.16 -7.08
C SER A 448 4.09 3.58 -7.26
N ARG A 449 3.20 3.95 -6.32
CA ARG A 449 1.77 3.62 -6.34
C ARG A 449 0.99 4.91 -6.21
N THR A 450 0.21 5.24 -7.22
CA THR A 450 -0.53 6.51 -7.29
C THR A 450 -1.99 6.27 -7.59
N ILE A 451 -2.83 7.19 -7.12
CA ILE A 451 -4.25 7.25 -7.47
C ILE A 451 -4.59 8.66 -7.91
N THR A 452 -5.55 8.78 -8.83
CA THR A 452 -6.13 10.06 -9.26
C THR A 452 -7.61 10.05 -8.89
N ALA A 453 -8.03 11.07 -8.14
CA ALA A 453 -9.39 11.19 -7.65
C ALA A 453 -9.87 12.64 -7.70
N SER A 454 -11.18 12.84 -7.56
CA SER A 454 -11.82 14.12 -7.31
C SER A 454 -12.91 13.95 -6.25
N LEU A 455 -13.20 15.01 -5.51
CA LEU A 455 -14.34 15.05 -4.60
C LEU A 455 -15.64 15.07 -5.42
N VAL A 456 -16.63 14.27 -5.01
CA VAL A 456 -17.95 14.27 -5.67
C VAL A 456 -18.63 15.63 -5.54
N THR A 457 -18.47 16.29 -4.38
CA THR A 457 -19.01 17.64 -4.10
C THR A 457 -18.32 18.73 -4.91
N VAL A 458 -17.05 18.54 -5.31
CA VAL A 458 -16.26 19.48 -6.10
C VAL A 458 -15.57 18.70 -7.25
N PRO A 459 -16.32 18.23 -8.25
CA PRO A 459 -15.82 17.28 -9.26
C PRO A 459 -14.72 17.84 -10.17
N VAL A 460 -14.58 19.17 -10.27
CA VAL A 460 -13.50 19.81 -11.06
C VAL A 460 -12.15 19.81 -10.37
N SER A 461 -12.07 19.45 -9.11
CA SER A 461 -10.86 19.44 -8.31
C SER A 461 -10.16 18.07 -8.33
N ALA A 462 -9.74 17.61 -9.53
CA ALA A 462 -8.96 16.38 -9.64
C ALA A 462 -7.55 16.55 -9.06
N PHE A 463 -7.07 15.52 -8.35
CA PHE A 463 -5.73 15.48 -7.77
C PHE A 463 -5.12 14.08 -7.89
N THR A 464 -3.80 14.02 -7.94
CA THR A 464 -3.04 12.74 -7.94
C THR A 464 -2.17 12.68 -6.71
N ILE A 465 -2.26 11.60 -5.96
CA ILE A 465 -1.52 11.35 -4.73
C ILE A 465 -0.81 10.01 -4.79
N ALA A 466 0.25 9.89 -4.01
CA ALA A 466 1.03 8.67 -3.89
C ALA A 466 0.73 7.96 -2.56
N GLY A 467 0.54 6.65 -2.63
CA GLY A 467 0.44 5.77 -1.47
C GLY A 467 1.78 5.18 -1.02
N ALA A 468 1.71 4.21 -0.11
CA ALA A 468 2.88 3.44 0.28
C ALA A 468 3.51 2.76 -0.93
N SER A 469 4.80 3.00 -1.13
CA SER A 469 5.58 2.47 -2.25
C SER A 469 6.38 1.24 -1.82
N ALA A 470 6.62 0.31 -2.75
CA ALA A 470 7.62 -0.72 -2.55
C ALA A 470 9.01 -0.09 -2.40
N ALA A 471 9.94 -0.77 -1.75
CA ALA A 471 11.33 -0.35 -1.76
C ALA A 471 11.94 -0.57 -3.15
N SER A 472 12.88 0.29 -3.54
CA SER A 472 13.64 0.06 -4.77
C SER A 472 14.56 -1.14 -4.65
N ASP A 473 15.10 -1.41 -3.47
CA ASP A 473 16.01 -2.51 -3.20
C ASP A 473 15.52 -3.34 -2.02
N SER A 474 15.53 -4.68 -2.18
CA SER A 474 15.21 -5.64 -1.13
C SER A 474 16.10 -6.88 -1.21
N ALA A 475 16.21 -7.58 -0.09
CA ALA A 475 16.80 -8.90 0.00
C ALA A 475 15.68 -9.93 0.15
N ARG A 476 15.69 -10.95 -0.71
CA ARG A 476 14.74 -12.07 -0.67
C ARG A 476 15.44 -13.35 -0.29
N LEU A 477 14.83 -14.09 0.61
CA LEU A 477 15.27 -15.39 1.07
C LEU A 477 14.12 -16.39 1.00
N ASP A 478 14.30 -17.48 0.25
CA ASP A 478 13.38 -18.61 0.18
C ASP A 478 14.01 -19.81 0.87
N LEU A 479 13.30 -20.42 1.80
CA LEU A 479 13.67 -21.66 2.48
C LEU A 479 12.60 -22.70 2.21
N GLY A 480 12.99 -23.92 1.89
CA GLY A 480 11.99 -24.94 1.67
C GLY A 480 12.55 -26.34 1.54
N SER A 481 11.62 -27.25 1.33
CA SER A 481 11.89 -28.67 1.23
C SER A 481 10.89 -29.33 0.30
N ARG A 482 11.37 -30.29 -0.49
CA ARG A 482 10.56 -31.19 -1.30
C ARG A 482 10.84 -32.61 -0.84
N LEU A 483 9.82 -33.43 -0.72
CA LEU A 483 9.90 -34.82 -0.37
C LEU A 483 9.13 -35.65 -1.40
N ALA A 484 9.85 -36.29 -2.33
CA ALA A 484 9.29 -37.34 -3.15
C ALA A 484 9.08 -38.58 -2.28
N LEU A 485 7.82 -38.94 -2.07
CA LEU A 485 7.41 -40.12 -1.26
C LEU A 485 7.64 -41.41 -2.04
N ASN A 486 7.46 -41.35 -3.33
CA ASN A 486 7.70 -42.40 -4.32
C ASN A 486 7.72 -41.77 -5.72
N ARG A 487 7.75 -42.59 -6.77
CA ARG A 487 7.75 -42.11 -8.16
C ARG A 487 6.48 -41.34 -8.59
N TRP A 488 5.40 -41.42 -7.82
CA TRP A 488 4.09 -40.85 -8.15
C TRP A 488 3.75 -39.59 -7.34
N TRP A 489 4.23 -39.48 -6.11
CA TRP A 489 3.80 -38.45 -5.17
C TRP A 489 4.97 -37.65 -4.60
N GLU A 490 4.84 -36.33 -4.67
CA GLU A 490 5.77 -35.37 -4.04
C GLU A 490 4.99 -34.36 -3.20
N VAL A 491 5.49 -34.07 -2.02
CA VAL A 491 5.01 -33.00 -1.14
C VAL A 491 6.09 -31.95 -1.02
N SER A 492 5.72 -30.68 -1.04
CA SER A 492 6.67 -29.58 -0.86
C SER A 492 6.13 -28.49 0.05
N ALA A 493 7.07 -27.81 0.72
CA ALA A 493 6.79 -26.61 1.51
C ALA A 493 7.88 -25.56 1.26
N ARG A 494 7.48 -24.28 1.23
CA ARG A 494 8.37 -23.12 1.07
C ARG A 494 7.93 -22.01 2.01
N VAL A 495 8.89 -21.30 2.59
CA VAL A 495 8.70 -20.02 3.27
C VAL A 495 9.59 -19.01 2.60
N THR A 496 9.05 -17.83 2.29
CA THR A 496 9.78 -16.72 1.70
C THR A 496 9.73 -15.52 2.63
N GLY A 497 10.88 -14.87 2.83
CA GLY A 497 10.99 -13.55 3.47
C GLY A 497 11.59 -12.55 2.48
N GLU A 498 11.03 -11.35 2.42
CA GLU A 498 11.61 -10.24 1.67
C GLU A 498 11.72 -9.03 2.60
N PHE A 499 12.91 -8.43 2.64
CA PHE A 499 13.28 -7.40 3.60
C PHE A 499 13.89 -6.19 2.90
N SER A 500 13.46 -5.01 3.30
CA SER A 500 13.93 -3.74 2.79
C SER A 500 13.93 -2.67 3.88
N ASN A 501 14.41 -1.49 3.56
CA ASN A 501 14.33 -0.31 4.44
C ASN A 501 12.90 0.26 4.58
N LEU A 502 12.00 -0.05 3.65
CA LEU A 502 10.61 0.43 3.64
C LEU A 502 9.60 -0.62 4.07
N GLY A 503 10.01 -1.87 4.29
CA GLY A 503 9.06 -2.87 4.72
C GLY A 503 9.59 -4.30 4.68
N GLN A 504 8.71 -5.20 5.04
CA GLN A 504 8.96 -6.63 5.07
C GLN A 504 7.73 -7.41 4.60
N SER A 505 7.98 -8.55 3.96
CA SER A 505 6.93 -9.50 3.62
C SER A 505 7.36 -10.91 3.97
N TYR A 506 6.37 -11.72 4.32
CA TYR A 506 6.53 -13.14 4.59
C TYR A 506 5.45 -13.90 3.86
N SER A 507 5.81 -15.00 3.20
CA SER A 507 4.84 -15.89 2.60
C SER A 507 5.18 -17.35 2.89
N GLY A 508 4.15 -18.19 2.87
CA GLY A 508 4.26 -19.64 2.99
C GLY A 508 3.46 -20.32 1.89
N MET A 509 3.97 -21.44 1.42
CA MET A 509 3.32 -22.27 0.40
C MET A 509 3.51 -23.74 0.73
N GLY A 510 2.46 -24.53 0.54
CA GLY A 510 2.52 -25.99 0.55
C GLY A 510 1.94 -26.53 -0.76
N ALA A 511 2.54 -27.59 -1.32
CA ALA A 511 2.03 -28.20 -2.55
C ALA A 511 2.12 -29.73 -2.50
N LEU A 512 1.18 -30.36 -3.20
CA LEU A 512 1.13 -31.78 -3.49
C LEU A 512 1.17 -31.98 -5.00
N LYS A 513 2.01 -32.88 -5.48
CA LYS A 513 2.15 -33.23 -6.90
C LYS A 513 1.97 -34.72 -7.10
N ALA A 514 1.23 -35.09 -8.13
CA ALA A 514 1.08 -36.44 -8.65
C ALA A 514 1.66 -36.54 -10.07
N SER A 515 2.39 -37.62 -10.38
CA SER A 515 3.09 -37.84 -11.65
C SER A 515 2.67 -39.20 -12.24
N TRP A 516 2.42 -39.27 -13.57
CA TRP A 516 2.08 -40.52 -14.27
C TRP A 516 2.51 -40.53 -15.74
#